data_2aeeb1390564e007ecef96bff3240109
#
_entry.id   2aeeb1390564e007ecef96bff3240109
#
_cell.length_a   1.000
_cell.length_b   1.000
_cell.length_c   1.000
_cell.angle_alpha   90.00
_cell.angle_beta   90.00
_cell.angle_gamma   90.00
#
_symmetry.space_group_name_H-M   'P 1'
#
loop_
_entity.id
_entity.type
_entity.pdbx_description
1 polymer ?
#
loop_
_entity_poly.entity_id
_entity_poly.type
_entity_poly.pdbx_seq_one_letter_code
_entity_poly.pdbx_strand_id
1 'polypeptide(L)'
;MKKSILIVAMLALSVPAYAQFGGLSDGLKRAQQAKDAKNKFDDLNVTEDEERKIGEDVSAKIRDRFGVVQDAAIHKYGTLVGTLLARQSERPNLKWTFIVLDTDGVNAFASPGGIVHITRGALGLIRNEAELAGVLGHEIGHVAHKHAVNAIRKSKAVQLGTNETLSDRCPFLDKIANKAYEIVLENKFDRGDEMDADKEGVTLAEKVGYAPGALGEFLTRLD
;
A
#
# COMPACT_ATOMS: atom_id res chain seq x y z
N MET A 1 -22.96 -82.32 26.47
CA MET A 1 -23.20 -81.01 25.81
C MET A 1 -22.61 -79.95 26.69
N LYS A 2 -21.40 -79.44 26.36
CA LYS A 2 -20.65 -78.48 27.19
C LYS A 2 -20.95 -77.05 26.58
N LYS A 3 -21.50 -76.20 27.41
CA LYS A 3 -21.75 -74.77 27.04
C LYS A 3 -20.48 -73.98 27.44
N SER A 4 -19.80 -73.45 26.46
CA SER A 4 -18.65 -72.54 26.66
C SER A 4 -19.20 -71.09 26.83
N ILE A 5 -18.87 -70.49 27.96
CA ILE A 5 -19.17 -69.09 28.26
C ILE A 5 -17.95 -68.26 27.80
N LEU A 6 -18.16 -67.39 26.84
CA LEU A 6 -17.17 -66.44 26.33
C LEU A 6 -17.21 -65.19 27.20
N ILE A 7 -16.16 -64.96 27.98
CA ILE A 7 -15.99 -63.73 28.76
C ILE A 7 -15.29 -62.71 27.85
N VAL A 8 -16.01 -61.67 27.45
CA VAL A 8 -15.43 -60.52 26.76
C VAL A 8 -14.88 -59.55 27.81
N ALA A 9 -13.55 -59.48 27.92
CA ALA A 9 -12.90 -58.50 28.76
C ALA A 9 -12.93 -57.11 28.03
N MET A 10 -13.71 -56.20 28.55
CA MET A 10 -13.67 -54.78 28.19
C MET A 10 -12.42 -54.15 28.78
N LEU A 11 -11.38 -53.91 27.97
CA LEU A 11 -10.28 -53.05 28.33
C LEU A 11 -10.74 -51.58 28.20
N ALA A 12 -11.06 -50.95 29.32
CA ALA A 12 -11.26 -49.51 29.38
C ALA A 12 -9.89 -48.81 29.23
N LEU A 13 -9.60 -48.30 28.06
CA LEU A 13 -8.47 -47.37 27.85
C LEU A 13 -8.81 -46.03 28.50
N SER A 14 -8.30 -45.84 29.72
CA SER A 14 -8.30 -44.54 30.37
C SER A 14 -7.29 -43.63 29.69
N VAL A 15 -7.73 -42.78 28.78
CA VAL A 15 -6.95 -41.68 28.21
C VAL A 15 -6.77 -40.65 29.34
N PRO A 16 -5.52 -40.27 29.71
CA PRO A 16 -5.33 -39.28 30.76
C PRO A 16 -5.87 -37.92 30.32
N ALA A 17 -6.77 -37.36 31.11
CA ALA A 17 -7.45 -36.07 30.89
C ALA A 17 -6.50 -34.86 30.79
N TYR A 18 -5.20 -35.06 31.03
CA TYR A 18 -4.19 -33.99 30.92
C TYR A 18 -3.84 -33.57 29.48
N ALA A 19 -4.13 -34.38 28.46
CA ALA A 19 -3.81 -34.05 27.07
C ALA A 19 -4.81 -33.10 26.41
N GLN A 20 -6.01 -32.90 26.96
CA GLN A 20 -7.05 -32.04 26.41
C GLN A 20 -6.97 -30.57 26.88
N PHE A 21 -6.33 -30.29 28.02
CA PHE A 21 -6.21 -28.94 28.56
C PHE A 21 -5.07 -28.12 27.93
N GLY A 22 -4.00 -28.73 27.43
CA GLY A 22 -2.89 -28.06 26.77
C GLY A 22 -3.30 -27.39 25.47
N GLY A 23 -4.13 -28.04 24.66
CA GLY A 23 -4.60 -27.50 23.39
C GLY A 23 -5.54 -26.31 23.51
N LEU A 24 -6.37 -26.25 24.58
CA LEU A 24 -7.26 -25.11 24.82
C LEU A 24 -6.48 -23.86 25.28
N SER A 25 -5.47 -24.03 26.13
CA SER A 25 -4.65 -22.91 26.59
C SER A 25 -3.80 -22.31 25.48
N ASP A 26 -3.29 -23.14 24.56
CA ASP A 26 -2.53 -22.69 23.40
C ASP A 26 -3.45 -22.03 22.36
N GLY A 27 -4.67 -22.53 22.20
CA GLY A 27 -5.69 -21.88 21.37
C GLY A 27 -6.10 -20.52 21.91
N LEU A 28 -6.30 -20.38 23.22
CA LEU A 28 -6.60 -19.13 23.89
C LEU A 28 -5.44 -18.14 23.81
N LYS A 29 -4.19 -18.58 24.00
CA LYS A 29 -3.00 -17.74 23.84
C LYS A 29 -2.85 -17.23 22.40
N ARG A 30 -3.06 -18.09 21.39
CA ARG A 30 -3.03 -17.68 19.98
C ARG A 30 -4.16 -16.71 19.64
N ALA A 31 -5.37 -16.94 20.17
CA ALA A 31 -6.49 -16.01 19.99
C ALA A 31 -6.24 -14.66 20.67
N GLN A 32 -5.64 -14.67 21.87
CA GLN A 32 -5.27 -13.45 22.57
C GLN A 32 -4.13 -12.72 21.84
N GLN A 33 -3.09 -13.42 21.38
CA GLN A 33 -2.01 -12.85 20.58
C GLN A 33 -2.52 -12.26 19.25
N ALA A 34 -3.48 -12.93 18.58
CA ALA A 34 -4.11 -12.42 17.38
C ALA A 34 -4.96 -11.18 17.66
N LYS A 35 -5.67 -11.14 18.80
CA LYS A 35 -6.45 -9.98 19.24
C LYS A 35 -5.55 -8.81 19.64
N ASP A 36 -4.45 -9.07 20.35
CA ASP A 36 -3.48 -8.04 20.73
C ASP A 36 -2.70 -7.51 19.50
N ALA A 37 -2.40 -8.38 18.53
CA ALA A 37 -1.83 -7.97 17.24
C ALA A 37 -2.82 -7.12 16.45
N LYS A 38 -4.10 -7.47 16.43
CA LYS A 38 -5.15 -6.69 15.78
C LYS A 38 -5.34 -5.32 16.45
N ASN A 39 -5.40 -5.27 17.77
CA ASN A 39 -5.52 -4.01 18.52
C ASN A 39 -4.29 -3.11 18.29
N LYS A 40 -3.07 -3.68 18.30
CA LYS A 40 -1.84 -2.94 17.94
C LYS A 40 -1.83 -2.49 16.47
N PHE A 41 -2.53 -3.21 15.60
CA PHE A 41 -2.69 -2.84 14.19
C PHE A 41 -3.66 -1.65 14.03
N ASP A 42 -4.74 -1.63 14.82
CA ASP A 42 -5.73 -0.55 14.82
C ASP A 42 -5.16 0.72 15.50
N ASP A 43 -4.20 0.60 16.45
CA ASP A 43 -3.47 1.72 17.07
C ASP A 43 -2.49 2.44 16.11
N LEU A 44 -2.19 1.86 14.94
CA LEU A 44 -1.43 2.48 13.85
C LEU A 44 -2.32 3.35 12.94
N ASN A 45 -3.37 3.94 13.49
CA ASN A 45 -4.22 4.83 12.72
C ASN A 45 -3.45 6.12 12.37
N VAL A 46 -2.93 6.18 11.14
CA VAL A 46 -2.28 7.34 10.57
C VAL A 46 -3.36 8.34 10.17
N THR A 47 -3.40 9.50 10.80
CA THR A 47 -4.32 10.59 10.43
C THR A 47 -3.96 11.16 9.05
N GLU A 48 -4.86 11.92 8.42
CA GLU A 48 -4.55 12.55 7.13
C GLU A 48 -3.38 13.54 7.22
N ASP A 49 -3.24 14.27 8.33
CA ASP A 49 -2.13 15.19 8.57
C ASP A 49 -0.80 14.43 8.70
N GLU A 50 -0.79 13.31 9.43
CA GLU A 50 0.37 12.43 9.55
C GLU A 50 0.72 11.77 8.20
N GLU A 51 -0.28 11.30 7.45
CA GLU A 51 -0.11 10.77 6.10
C GLU A 51 0.53 11.82 5.18
N ARG A 52 0.05 13.07 5.26
CA ARG A 52 0.61 14.18 4.50
C ARG A 52 2.07 14.46 4.87
N LYS A 53 2.39 14.50 6.16
CA LYS A 53 3.77 14.68 6.64
C LYS A 53 4.69 13.57 6.17
N ILE A 54 4.28 12.31 6.29
CA ILE A 54 5.01 11.16 5.77
C ILE A 54 5.27 11.33 4.26
N GLY A 55 4.25 11.73 3.51
CA GLY A 55 4.36 11.93 2.08
C GLY A 55 5.29 13.07 1.69
N GLU A 56 5.31 14.17 2.45
CA GLU A 56 6.25 15.29 2.25
C GLU A 56 7.69 14.86 2.47
N ASP A 57 7.96 14.06 3.51
CA ASP A 57 9.29 13.51 3.81
C ASP A 57 9.74 12.51 2.71
N VAL A 58 8.84 11.65 2.25
CA VAL A 58 9.09 10.72 1.12
C VAL A 58 9.37 11.51 -0.15
N SER A 59 8.52 12.48 -0.47
CA SER A 59 8.67 13.35 -1.65
C SER A 59 9.99 14.13 -1.62
N ALA A 60 10.41 14.64 -0.45
CA ALA A 60 11.69 15.32 -0.32
C ALA A 60 12.86 14.42 -0.73
N LYS A 61 12.89 13.18 -0.23
CA LYS A 61 13.94 12.20 -0.56
C LYS A 61 13.92 11.81 -2.05
N ILE A 62 12.73 11.66 -2.65
CA ILE A 62 12.59 11.38 -4.08
C ILE A 62 13.16 12.54 -4.89
N ARG A 63 12.82 13.79 -4.55
CA ARG A 63 13.32 14.99 -5.23
C ARG A 63 14.83 15.18 -5.05
N ASP A 64 15.36 14.90 -3.87
CA ASP A 64 16.81 14.97 -3.60
C ASP A 64 17.57 13.93 -4.44
N ARG A 65 16.98 12.76 -4.65
CA ARG A 65 17.61 11.69 -5.43
C ARG A 65 17.60 11.94 -6.93
N PHE A 66 16.50 12.44 -7.49
CA PHE A 66 16.27 12.50 -8.93
C PHE A 66 16.30 13.90 -9.49
N GLY A 67 16.27 14.93 -8.65
CA GLY A 67 16.08 16.31 -9.07
C GLY A 67 14.62 16.60 -9.50
N VAL A 68 14.37 17.86 -9.83
CA VAL A 68 13.08 18.35 -10.30
C VAL A 68 13.31 19.15 -11.58
N VAL A 69 12.54 18.86 -12.62
CA VAL A 69 12.58 19.60 -13.88
C VAL A 69 12.26 21.08 -13.63
N GLN A 70 13.07 21.99 -14.16
CA GLN A 70 12.91 23.43 -13.97
C GLN A 70 12.08 24.08 -15.12
N ASP A 71 10.97 23.44 -15.47
CA ASP A 71 10.04 23.93 -16.51
C ASP A 71 8.62 24.04 -15.94
N ALA A 72 8.19 25.28 -15.73
CA ALA A 72 6.87 25.56 -15.16
C ALA A 72 5.71 25.11 -16.07
N ALA A 73 5.90 25.06 -17.39
CA ALA A 73 4.84 24.66 -18.32
C ALA A 73 4.55 23.16 -18.21
N ILE A 74 5.59 22.33 -18.09
CA ILE A 74 5.46 20.88 -17.91
C ILE A 74 4.76 20.57 -16.58
N HIS A 75 5.17 21.22 -15.50
CA HIS A 75 4.51 21.07 -14.20
C HIS A 75 3.05 21.50 -14.23
N LYS A 76 2.77 22.64 -14.87
CA LYS A 76 1.39 23.14 -15.03
C LYS A 76 0.53 22.12 -15.78
N TYR A 77 1.05 21.57 -16.87
CA TYR A 77 0.32 20.58 -17.67
C TYR A 77 0.03 19.30 -16.87
N GLY A 78 1.04 18.69 -16.24
CA GLY A 78 0.85 17.53 -15.39
C GLY A 78 -0.12 17.79 -14.21
N THR A 79 -0.07 19.00 -13.64
CA THR A 79 -0.99 19.41 -12.56
C THR A 79 -2.43 19.53 -13.07
N LEU A 80 -2.66 20.06 -14.29
CA LEU A 80 -4.00 20.18 -14.85
C LEU A 80 -4.63 18.82 -15.08
N VAL A 81 -3.93 17.91 -15.76
CA VAL A 81 -4.42 16.54 -16.02
C VAL A 81 -4.61 15.79 -14.69
N GLY A 82 -3.61 15.80 -13.81
CA GLY A 82 -3.69 15.11 -12.55
C GLY A 82 -4.79 15.62 -11.62
N THR A 83 -5.00 16.95 -11.56
CA THR A 83 -6.08 17.54 -10.74
C THR A 83 -7.46 17.17 -11.28
N LEU A 84 -7.62 17.11 -12.62
CA LEU A 84 -8.87 16.69 -13.24
C LEU A 84 -9.24 15.25 -12.80
N LEU A 85 -8.28 14.34 -12.85
CA LEU A 85 -8.45 12.95 -12.41
C LEU A 85 -8.69 12.86 -10.89
N ALA A 86 -7.88 13.53 -10.10
CA ALA A 86 -7.92 13.48 -8.65
C ALA A 86 -9.28 13.92 -8.07
N ARG A 87 -9.96 14.87 -8.73
CA ARG A 87 -11.31 15.29 -8.37
C ARG A 87 -12.37 14.21 -8.53
N GLN A 88 -12.10 13.19 -9.32
CA GLN A 88 -12.99 12.04 -9.54
C GLN A 88 -12.65 10.83 -8.66
N SER A 89 -11.54 10.91 -7.90
CA SER A 89 -11.10 9.84 -7.00
C SER A 89 -11.92 9.80 -5.70
N GLU A 90 -11.76 8.75 -4.93
CA GLU A 90 -12.38 8.62 -3.60
C GLU A 90 -11.89 9.67 -2.58
N ARG A 91 -10.79 10.38 -2.88
CA ARG A 91 -10.18 11.39 -1.99
C ARG A 91 -9.99 12.74 -2.70
N PRO A 92 -11.06 13.37 -3.25
CA PRO A 92 -10.98 14.58 -4.05
C PRO A 92 -10.47 15.82 -3.28
N ASN A 93 -10.61 15.81 -1.97
CA ASN A 93 -10.28 16.94 -1.08
C ASN A 93 -8.84 16.95 -0.59
N LEU A 94 -8.02 15.92 -0.92
CA LEU A 94 -6.59 15.95 -0.60
C LEU A 94 -5.91 17.12 -1.32
N LYS A 95 -4.86 17.64 -0.67
CA LYS A 95 -3.98 18.62 -1.30
C LYS A 95 -3.08 17.90 -2.31
N TRP A 96 -3.60 17.63 -3.50
CA TRP A 96 -2.86 16.99 -4.57
C TRP A 96 -1.72 17.86 -5.08
N THR A 97 -0.59 17.23 -5.36
CA THR A 97 0.63 17.86 -5.88
C THR A 97 1.25 16.94 -6.93
N PHE A 98 1.56 17.48 -8.10
CA PHE A 98 2.16 16.73 -9.22
C PHE A 98 3.52 17.31 -9.53
N ILE A 99 4.56 16.45 -9.54
CA ILE A 99 5.96 16.85 -9.66
C ILE A 99 6.61 16.07 -10.80
N VAL A 100 7.33 16.76 -11.65
CA VAL A 100 8.13 16.13 -12.72
C VAL A 100 9.57 16.03 -12.28
N LEU A 101 10.08 14.79 -12.20
CA LEU A 101 11.44 14.48 -11.79
C LEU A 101 12.42 14.55 -12.97
N ASP A 102 13.63 15.08 -12.72
CA ASP A 102 14.67 15.27 -13.72
C ASP A 102 15.58 14.02 -13.85
N THR A 103 15.00 12.94 -14.35
CA THR A 103 15.71 11.70 -14.66
C THR A 103 15.15 11.05 -15.92
N ASP A 104 16.04 10.39 -16.69
CA ASP A 104 15.69 9.65 -17.90
C ASP A 104 15.11 8.25 -17.60
N GLY A 105 15.24 7.76 -16.37
CA GLY A 105 14.57 6.54 -15.95
C GLY A 105 13.07 6.65 -16.13
N VAL A 106 12.43 5.60 -16.66
CA VAL A 106 10.98 5.58 -16.89
C VAL A 106 10.28 5.09 -15.65
N ASN A 107 9.63 5.99 -14.92
CA ASN A 107 8.88 5.64 -13.70
C ASN A 107 7.89 6.73 -13.29
N ALA A 108 6.96 6.36 -12.39
CA ALA A 108 6.14 7.27 -11.61
C ALA A 108 6.09 6.79 -10.16
N PHE A 109 5.68 7.65 -9.24
CA PHE A 109 5.67 7.33 -7.81
C PHE A 109 4.53 8.05 -7.09
N ALA A 110 3.77 7.31 -6.30
CA ALA A 110 2.74 7.84 -5.41
C ALA A 110 3.23 7.92 -3.97
N SER A 111 3.53 9.13 -3.49
CA SER A 111 3.81 9.35 -2.06
C SER A 111 2.50 9.51 -1.29
N PRO A 112 2.42 9.05 -0.02
CA PRO A 112 1.23 9.23 0.81
C PRO A 112 0.74 10.69 0.84
N GLY A 113 -0.55 10.90 1.10
CA GLY A 113 -1.11 12.24 1.30
C GLY A 113 -1.22 13.11 0.05
N GLY A 114 -1.20 12.51 -1.17
CA GLY A 114 -1.56 13.19 -2.41
C GLY A 114 -0.40 13.80 -3.19
N ILE A 115 0.83 13.27 -3.07
CA ILE A 115 1.97 13.77 -3.84
C ILE A 115 2.37 12.71 -4.88
N VAL A 116 2.18 13.06 -6.15
CA VAL A 116 2.49 12.20 -7.31
C VAL A 116 3.70 12.74 -8.04
N HIS A 117 4.62 11.86 -8.38
CA HIS A 117 5.81 12.16 -9.15
C HIS A 117 5.79 11.37 -10.45
N ILE A 118 6.19 12.01 -11.54
CA ILE A 118 6.43 11.36 -12.84
C ILE A 118 7.79 11.77 -13.35
N THR A 119 8.55 10.84 -13.90
CA THR A 119 9.89 11.13 -14.43
C THR A 119 9.81 11.76 -15.82
N ARG A 120 10.82 12.56 -16.16
CA ARG A 120 11.02 13.09 -17.52
C ARG A 120 11.09 11.94 -18.54
N GLY A 121 11.74 10.83 -18.18
CA GLY A 121 11.80 9.65 -19.03
C GLY A 121 10.43 9.04 -19.33
N ALA A 122 9.54 8.93 -18.31
CA ALA A 122 8.17 8.47 -18.53
C ALA A 122 7.38 9.43 -19.44
N LEU A 123 7.48 10.74 -19.19
CA LEU A 123 6.86 11.75 -20.05
C LEU A 123 7.35 11.67 -21.49
N GLY A 124 8.63 11.36 -21.72
CA GLY A 124 9.20 11.20 -23.05
C GLY A 124 8.65 10.01 -23.84
N LEU A 125 8.12 8.99 -23.16
CA LEU A 125 7.48 7.82 -23.78
C LEU A 125 5.97 8.00 -23.99
N ILE A 126 5.33 8.90 -23.27
CA ILE A 126 3.91 9.22 -23.38
C ILE A 126 3.63 9.87 -24.74
N ARG A 127 2.70 9.34 -25.50
CA ARG A 127 2.37 9.77 -26.87
C ARG A 127 1.18 10.72 -26.94
N ASN A 128 0.31 10.67 -25.95
CA ASN A 128 -0.91 11.48 -25.90
C ASN A 128 -1.37 11.72 -24.47
N GLU A 129 -2.33 12.62 -24.29
CA GLU A 129 -2.86 13.01 -22.99
C GLU A 129 -3.61 11.86 -22.28
N ALA A 130 -4.23 10.94 -23.02
CA ALA A 130 -4.92 9.80 -22.43
C ALA A 130 -3.93 8.81 -21.76
N GLU A 131 -2.74 8.62 -22.35
CA GLU A 131 -1.68 7.83 -21.71
C GLU A 131 -1.16 8.50 -20.43
N LEU A 132 -0.95 9.83 -20.47
CA LEU A 132 -0.59 10.59 -19.26
C LEU A 132 -1.67 10.45 -18.19
N ALA A 133 -2.93 10.57 -18.58
CA ALA A 133 -4.06 10.40 -17.67
C ALA A 133 -4.11 8.99 -17.07
N GLY A 134 -3.82 7.97 -17.86
CA GLY A 134 -3.74 6.58 -17.38
C GLY A 134 -2.65 6.40 -16.32
N VAL A 135 -1.43 6.89 -16.58
CA VAL A 135 -0.30 6.80 -15.65
C VAL A 135 -0.58 7.60 -14.37
N LEU A 136 -1.01 8.86 -14.48
CA LEU A 136 -1.33 9.68 -13.32
C LEU A 136 -2.53 9.12 -12.54
N GLY A 137 -3.51 8.54 -13.23
CA GLY A 137 -4.66 7.89 -12.63
C GLY A 137 -4.28 6.66 -11.81
N HIS A 138 -3.34 5.85 -12.28
CA HIS A 138 -2.76 4.72 -11.55
C HIS A 138 -2.10 5.20 -10.24
N GLU A 139 -1.26 6.24 -10.30
CA GLU A 139 -0.62 6.81 -9.12
C GLU A 139 -1.63 7.42 -8.13
N ILE A 140 -2.68 8.07 -8.64
CA ILE A 140 -3.80 8.57 -7.83
C ILE A 140 -4.51 7.39 -7.15
N GLY A 141 -4.67 6.26 -7.82
CA GLY A 141 -5.21 5.02 -7.25
C GLY A 141 -4.42 4.55 -6.04
N HIS A 142 -3.08 4.50 -6.13
CA HIS A 142 -2.24 4.15 -4.98
C HIS A 142 -2.45 5.06 -3.77
N VAL A 143 -2.60 6.36 -3.98
CA VAL A 143 -2.87 7.32 -2.89
C VAL A 143 -4.30 7.16 -2.36
N ALA A 144 -5.29 7.04 -3.24
CA ALA A 144 -6.70 6.94 -2.88
C ALA A 144 -6.97 5.71 -1.99
N HIS A 145 -6.42 4.57 -2.38
CA HIS A 145 -6.52 3.31 -1.63
C HIS A 145 -5.50 3.19 -0.48
N LYS A 146 -4.64 4.20 -0.27
CA LYS A 146 -3.62 4.24 0.81
C LYS A 146 -2.63 3.07 0.76
N HIS A 147 -2.26 2.57 -0.43
CA HIS A 147 -1.44 1.37 -0.59
C HIS A 147 -0.12 1.46 0.17
N ALA A 148 0.62 2.57 0.09
CA ALA A 148 1.87 2.75 0.83
C ALA A 148 1.66 2.71 2.36
N VAL A 149 0.62 3.36 2.88
CA VAL A 149 0.28 3.34 4.31
C VAL A 149 -0.11 1.93 4.75
N ASN A 150 -0.90 1.22 3.96
CA ASN A 150 -1.32 -0.15 4.24
C ASN A 150 -0.15 -1.14 4.19
N ALA A 151 0.78 -0.98 3.23
CA ALA A 151 1.99 -1.80 3.15
C ALA A 151 2.89 -1.58 4.37
N ILE A 152 3.02 -0.34 4.87
CA ILE A 152 3.73 -0.05 6.11
C ILE A 152 3.04 -0.73 7.30
N ARG A 153 1.72 -0.63 7.39
CA ARG A 153 0.94 -1.30 8.43
C ARG A 153 1.17 -2.82 8.42
N LYS A 154 1.09 -3.44 7.24
CA LYS A 154 1.36 -4.88 7.05
C LYS A 154 2.79 -5.24 7.50
N SER A 155 3.80 -4.47 7.13
CA SER A 155 5.20 -4.72 7.49
C SER A 155 5.47 -4.62 8.99
N LYS A 156 4.76 -3.73 9.71
CA LYS A 156 4.88 -3.56 11.16
C LYS A 156 4.11 -4.57 11.97
N ALA A 157 2.98 -5.05 11.48
CA ALA A 157 2.27 -6.17 12.11
C ALA A 157 3.20 -7.39 12.28
N VAL A 158 4.19 -7.52 11.39
CA VAL A 158 5.22 -8.56 11.46
C VAL A 158 6.36 -8.20 12.44
N GLN A 159 6.72 -6.91 12.58
CA GLN A 159 7.87 -6.46 13.38
C GLN A 159 7.55 -6.02 14.81
N LEU A 160 6.31 -5.63 15.12
CA LEU A 160 5.90 -5.16 16.47
C LEU A 160 5.66 -6.30 17.49
N GLY A 161 6.19 -7.51 17.21
CA GLY A 161 6.40 -8.51 18.27
C GLY A 161 7.43 -8.10 19.32
N THR A 162 8.10 -6.96 19.17
CA THR A 162 9.12 -6.43 20.09
C THR A 162 8.70 -5.08 20.68
N ASN A 163 8.57 -5.08 21.98
CA ASN A 163 8.27 -4.08 23.00
C ASN A 163 8.82 -2.64 22.77
N GLU A 164 8.28 -1.83 21.88
CA GLU A 164 8.51 -0.38 21.93
C GLU A 164 7.20 0.35 22.20
N THR A 165 7.15 1.06 23.33
CA THR A 165 6.08 1.96 23.70
C THR A 165 6.07 3.19 22.77
N LEU A 166 4.89 3.54 22.27
CA LEU A 166 4.60 4.66 21.35
C LEU A 166 4.82 6.07 21.95
N SER A 167 5.77 6.23 22.89
CA SER A 167 5.93 7.49 23.63
C SER A 167 6.59 8.63 22.87
N ASP A 168 7.26 8.36 21.72
CA ASP A 168 7.87 9.38 20.87
C ASP A 168 7.36 9.31 19.43
N ARG A 169 6.34 10.13 19.15
CA ARG A 169 5.64 10.12 17.87
C ARG A 169 6.49 10.64 16.70
N CYS A 170 7.42 11.56 16.92
CA CYS A 170 8.29 12.09 15.85
C CYS A 170 9.32 11.10 15.33
N PRO A 171 10.16 10.42 16.14
CA PRO A 171 11.06 9.38 15.66
C PRO A 171 10.34 8.20 15.01
N PHE A 172 9.10 7.97 15.41
CA PHE A 172 8.23 6.97 14.84
C PHE A 172 7.78 7.32 13.42
N LEU A 173 7.35 8.56 13.18
CA LEU A 173 6.97 9.04 11.85
C LEU A 173 8.14 9.02 10.88
N ASP A 174 9.36 9.36 11.34
CA ASP A 174 10.58 9.28 10.53
C ASP A 174 10.89 7.84 10.09
N LYS A 175 10.75 6.86 10.99
CA LYS A 175 10.89 5.44 10.64
C LYS A 175 9.82 5.00 9.62
N ILE A 176 8.59 5.49 9.77
CA ILE A 176 7.50 5.24 8.82
C ILE A 176 7.82 5.86 7.46
N ALA A 177 8.28 7.12 7.42
CA ALA A 177 8.65 7.80 6.19
C ALA A 177 9.80 7.10 5.45
N ASN A 178 10.80 6.60 6.18
CA ASN A 178 11.87 5.79 5.60
C ASN A 178 11.32 4.50 4.98
N LYS A 179 10.43 3.81 5.68
CA LYS A 179 9.82 2.58 5.15
C LYS A 179 8.89 2.84 3.98
N ALA A 180 8.12 3.94 4.02
CA ALA A 180 7.30 4.38 2.90
C ALA A 180 8.17 4.68 1.67
N TYR A 181 9.29 5.38 1.85
CA TYR A 181 10.22 5.67 0.78
C TYR A 181 10.76 4.39 0.11
N GLU A 182 11.17 3.38 0.89
CA GLU A 182 11.61 2.09 0.33
C GLU A 182 10.48 1.40 -0.48
N ILE A 183 9.26 1.38 0.06
CA ILE A 183 8.11 0.75 -0.60
C ILE A 183 7.79 1.46 -1.92
N VAL A 184 7.69 2.78 -1.89
CA VAL A 184 7.36 3.60 -3.06
C VAL A 184 8.46 3.53 -4.12
N LEU A 185 9.73 3.65 -3.71
CA LEU A 185 10.85 3.69 -4.66
C LEU A 185 11.12 2.34 -5.33
N GLU A 186 10.97 1.25 -4.58
CA GLU A 186 11.21 -0.10 -5.08
C GLU A 186 9.94 -0.77 -5.65
N ASN A 187 8.86 -0.01 -5.73
CA ASN A 187 7.54 -0.49 -6.18
C ASN A 187 7.13 -1.81 -5.50
N LYS A 188 7.25 -1.84 -4.17
CA LYS A 188 6.98 -3.03 -3.34
C LYS A 188 5.50 -3.14 -2.95
N PHE A 189 4.62 -2.91 -3.90
CA PHE A 189 3.20 -3.15 -3.74
C PHE A 189 2.88 -4.62 -4.04
N ASP A 190 1.84 -5.15 -3.41
CA ASP A 190 1.41 -6.50 -3.75
C ASP A 190 0.56 -6.47 -5.05
N ARG A 191 0.38 -7.66 -5.66
CA ARG A 191 -0.36 -7.76 -6.92
C ARG A 191 -1.80 -7.25 -6.80
N GLY A 192 -2.40 -7.34 -5.63
CA GLY A 192 -3.74 -6.80 -5.39
C GLY A 192 -3.74 -5.28 -5.43
N ASP A 193 -2.77 -4.64 -4.76
CA ASP A 193 -2.59 -3.19 -4.75
C ASP A 193 -2.38 -2.64 -6.18
N GLU A 194 -1.58 -3.34 -7.02
CA GLU A 194 -1.35 -2.97 -8.43
C GLU A 194 -2.63 -3.10 -9.26
N MET A 195 -3.38 -4.19 -9.11
CA MET A 195 -4.64 -4.39 -9.83
C MET A 195 -5.69 -3.34 -9.45
N ASP A 196 -5.74 -2.93 -8.19
CA ASP A 196 -6.63 -1.87 -7.72
C ASP A 196 -6.23 -0.52 -8.29
N ALA A 197 -4.92 -0.20 -8.35
CA ALA A 197 -4.40 1.02 -8.95
C ALA A 197 -4.65 1.07 -10.48
N ASP A 198 -4.43 -0.03 -11.19
CA ASP A 198 -4.73 -0.15 -12.64
C ASP A 198 -6.22 0.12 -12.91
N LYS A 199 -7.10 -0.54 -12.15
CA LYS A 199 -8.55 -0.39 -12.29
C LYS A 199 -8.99 1.05 -12.00
N GLU A 200 -8.46 1.64 -10.93
CA GLU A 200 -8.76 3.03 -10.58
C GLU A 200 -8.25 3.99 -11.65
N GLY A 201 -7.03 3.80 -12.16
CA GLY A 201 -6.46 4.61 -13.23
C GLY A 201 -7.32 4.63 -14.49
N VAL A 202 -7.78 3.46 -14.93
CA VAL A 202 -8.71 3.33 -16.07
C VAL A 202 -10.04 4.02 -15.75
N THR A 203 -10.61 3.78 -14.58
CA THR A 203 -11.90 4.35 -14.15
C THR A 203 -11.86 5.88 -14.10
N LEU A 204 -10.78 6.46 -13.55
CA LEU A 204 -10.60 7.90 -13.46
C LEU A 204 -10.45 8.53 -14.85
N ALA A 205 -9.67 7.89 -15.73
CA ALA A 205 -9.50 8.33 -17.11
C ALA A 205 -10.84 8.35 -17.88
N GLU A 206 -11.64 7.29 -17.77
CA GLU A 206 -12.98 7.21 -18.38
C GLU A 206 -13.94 8.30 -17.86
N LYS A 207 -13.97 8.53 -16.54
CA LYS A 207 -14.82 9.55 -15.91
C LYS A 207 -14.59 10.95 -16.46
N VAL A 208 -13.38 11.24 -16.93
CA VAL A 208 -13.02 12.55 -17.49
C VAL A 208 -12.92 12.55 -19.02
N GLY A 209 -13.31 11.44 -19.66
CA GLY A 209 -13.47 11.35 -21.11
C GLY A 209 -12.24 10.86 -21.88
N TYR A 210 -11.21 10.32 -21.21
CA TYR A 210 -10.07 9.68 -21.87
C TYR A 210 -10.36 8.23 -22.24
N ALA A 211 -9.61 7.73 -23.24
CA ALA A 211 -9.72 6.34 -23.67
C ALA A 211 -9.21 5.36 -22.59
N PRO A 212 -10.01 4.37 -22.18
CA PRO A 212 -9.64 3.44 -21.10
C PRO A 212 -8.46 2.53 -21.41
N GLY A 213 -8.18 2.27 -22.70
CA GLY A 213 -7.07 1.44 -23.16
C GLY A 213 -5.69 2.11 -23.10
N ALA A 214 -5.63 3.43 -22.92
CA ALA A 214 -4.40 4.20 -23.07
C ALA A 214 -3.31 3.83 -22.04
N LEU A 215 -3.67 3.47 -20.79
CA LEU A 215 -2.72 2.95 -19.81
C LEU A 215 -2.08 1.65 -20.31
N GLY A 216 -2.87 0.69 -20.79
CA GLY A 216 -2.37 -0.56 -21.34
C GLY A 216 -1.47 -0.38 -22.55
N GLU A 217 -1.79 0.56 -23.44
CA GLU A 217 -0.93 0.92 -24.59
C GLU A 217 0.42 1.49 -24.13
N PHE A 218 0.44 2.32 -23.09
CA PHE A 218 1.68 2.83 -22.50
C PHE A 218 2.51 1.69 -21.89
N LEU A 219 1.90 0.85 -21.04
CA LEU A 219 2.58 -0.25 -20.35
C LEU A 219 3.19 -1.26 -21.33
N THR A 220 2.49 -1.57 -22.44
CA THR A 220 3.00 -2.50 -23.48
C THR A 220 4.32 -2.01 -24.12
N ARG A 221 4.67 -0.74 -24.01
CA ARG A 221 5.93 -0.19 -24.52
C ARG A 221 7.06 -0.19 -23.49
N LEU A 222 6.78 -0.57 -22.25
CA LEU A 222 7.80 -0.70 -21.21
C LEU A 222 8.46 -2.08 -21.20
N ASP A 223 7.78 -3.09 -21.82
CA ASP A 223 8.29 -4.45 -22.01
C ASP A 223 9.20 -4.52 -23.26
#